data_33f9ba216f530ccf2c2e79107190d408
#
_entry.id   33f9ba216f530ccf2c2e79107190d408
#
_cell.length_a   1.000
_cell.length_b   1.000
_cell.length_c   1.000
_cell.angle_alpha   90.00
_cell.angle_beta   90.00
_cell.angle_gamma   90.00
#
_symmetry.space_group_name_H-M   'P 1'
#
loop_
_entity.id
_entity.type
_entity.pdbx_description
1 polymer ?
#
loop_
_entity_poly.entity_id
_entity_poly.type
_entity_poly.pdbx_seq_one_letter_code
_entity_poly.pdbx_strand_id
1 'polypeptide(L)'
;RPCYATLVPKLIRGKYRVYLHLTIEGKAKPKYDRFGNPRHKYGRGIIGADIGTQTVAYTSDTEVGLKNLSERGRSIQKSERLERIYYRAMDRSRRATNPQNYNEDGTIKKGRKTWRYSNHYKKLKEKHSELCRINAINRQLAINEDANHLRSLGDVFITEPKIAGKLMKRAKETTVNSKGKINKKKRFGKSIKNRCPSGFQATVEEKFKTTGGTYIEVPNDYRASQYDHTADDYIKKKLSDRMYHLSDGTLVQRDWYSSFLLYCYDYRTRNIDRDRCISEFEKCYSKEEALIERIKTNRIKVLNSGIRIA
;
A
#
# COMPACT_ATOMS: atom_id res chain seq x y z
N ARG A 1 32.31 -0.46 -8.40
CA ARG A 1 33.23 0.53 -7.80
C ARG A 1 32.53 1.19 -6.61
N PRO A 2 33.18 1.32 -5.40
CA PRO A 2 32.65 2.11 -4.31
C PRO A 2 32.59 3.59 -4.68
N CYS A 3 31.44 4.26 -4.43
CA CYS A 3 31.30 5.70 -4.71
C CYS A 3 31.53 6.52 -3.45
N TYR A 4 30.79 6.22 -2.38
CA TYR A 4 30.95 6.88 -1.08
C TYR A 4 30.44 6.00 0.06
N ALA A 5 30.83 6.36 1.28
CA ALA A 5 30.44 5.71 2.51
C ALA A 5 29.79 6.73 3.45
N THR A 6 28.73 6.35 4.13
CA THR A 6 28.05 7.18 5.11
C THR A 6 27.90 6.44 6.43
N LEU A 7 28.29 7.07 7.54
CA LEU A 7 28.02 6.55 8.88
C LEU A 7 26.63 6.99 9.33
N VAL A 8 25.76 6.03 9.63
CA VAL A 8 24.37 6.26 10.01
C VAL A 8 24.13 5.78 11.43
N PRO A 9 24.03 6.70 12.42
CA PRO A 9 23.66 6.31 13.78
C PRO A 9 22.16 5.99 13.84
N LYS A 10 21.81 4.88 14.47
CA LYS A 10 20.42 4.46 14.71
C LYS A 10 20.21 4.18 16.19
N LEU A 11 19.18 4.80 16.78
CA LEU A 11 18.75 4.50 18.15
C LEU A 11 17.88 3.23 18.11
N ILE A 12 18.38 2.16 18.73
CA ILE A 12 17.69 0.86 18.81
C ILE A 12 17.62 0.45 20.27
N ARG A 13 16.40 0.35 20.81
CA ARG A 13 16.14 -0.02 22.21
C ARG A 13 16.97 0.81 23.20
N GLY A 14 16.96 2.14 23.00
CA GLY A 14 17.67 3.08 23.87
C GLY A 14 19.20 3.12 23.69
N LYS A 15 19.78 2.33 22.80
CA LYS A 15 21.24 2.33 22.52
C LYS A 15 21.52 2.78 21.08
N TYR A 16 22.52 3.62 20.88
CA TYR A 16 22.99 3.98 19.57
C TYR A 16 23.80 2.83 18.96
N ARG A 17 23.49 2.50 17.70
CA ARG A 17 24.29 1.63 16.84
C ARG A 17 24.66 2.40 15.60
N VAL A 18 25.91 2.31 15.18
CA VAL A 18 26.40 2.96 13.96
C VAL A 18 26.47 1.92 12.85
N TYR A 19 25.92 2.26 11.70
CA TYR A 19 25.94 1.45 10.49
C TYR A 19 26.78 2.17 9.43
N LEU A 20 27.60 1.40 8.73
CA LEU A 20 28.30 1.87 7.54
C LEU A 20 27.43 1.57 6.32
N HIS A 21 26.97 2.60 5.62
CA HIS A 21 26.31 2.49 4.34
C HIS A 21 27.30 2.74 3.22
N LEU A 22 27.56 1.73 2.41
CA LEU A 22 28.42 1.83 1.22
C LEU A 22 27.54 1.95 -0.02
N THR A 23 27.74 3.03 -0.78
CA THR A 23 27.14 3.17 -2.11
C THR A 23 28.12 2.63 -3.13
N ILE A 24 27.66 1.66 -3.92
CA ILE A 24 28.47 0.95 -4.91
C ILE A 24 27.83 1.15 -6.29
N GLU A 25 28.62 1.57 -7.27
CA GLU A 25 28.21 1.66 -8.66
C GLU A 25 28.08 0.25 -9.27
N GLY A 26 27.03 0.06 -10.08
CA GLY A 26 26.77 -1.17 -10.81
C GLY A 26 25.43 -1.79 -10.47
N LYS A 27 25.13 -2.94 -11.09
CA LYS A 27 23.92 -3.72 -10.83
C LYS A 27 24.14 -4.67 -9.67
N ALA A 28 23.16 -4.76 -8.76
CA ALA A 28 23.19 -5.75 -7.69
C ALA A 28 23.19 -7.17 -8.29
N LYS A 29 24.12 -8.01 -7.85
CA LYS A 29 24.14 -9.42 -8.25
C LYS A 29 22.90 -10.15 -7.70
N PRO A 30 22.38 -11.17 -8.43
CA PRO A 30 21.34 -12.04 -7.91
C PRO A 30 21.76 -12.64 -6.55
N LYS A 31 20.81 -12.77 -5.64
CA LYS A 31 21.05 -13.43 -4.36
C LYS A 31 20.86 -14.93 -4.52
N TYR A 32 21.83 -15.68 -4.05
CA TYR A 32 21.78 -17.14 -4.04
C TYR A 32 21.58 -17.66 -2.62
N ASP A 33 21.00 -18.84 -2.50
CA ASP A 33 20.95 -19.61 -1.25
C ASP A 33 22.29 -20.30 -0.99
N ARG A 34 22.38 -21.06 0.11
CA ARG A 34 23.60 -21.82 0.47
C ARG A 34 23.95 -22.95 -0.52
N PHE A 35 23.00 -23.31 -1.38
CA PHE A 35 23.17 -24.37 -2.38
C PHE A 35 23.47 -23.84 -3.78
N GLY A 36 23.60 -22.49 -3.92
CA GLY A 36 23.85 -21.85 -5.21
C GLY A 36 22.61 -21.61 -6.06
N ASN A 37 21.40 -21.87 -5.55
CA ASN A 37 20.17 -21.57 -6.29
C ASN A 37 19.75 -20.11 -6.10
N PRO A 38 19.21 -19.46 -7.14
CA PRO A 38 18.65 -18.11 -7.00
C PRO A 38 17.57 -18.07 -5.92
N ARG A 39 17.69 -17.15 -4.96
CA ARG A 39 16.69 -16.98 -3.89
C ARG A 39 15.33 -16.53 -4.38
N HIS A 40 15.29 -15.91 -5.55
CA HIS A 40 14.05 -15.40 -6.15
C HIS A 40 13.92 -15.93 -7.56
N LYS A 41 12.79 -16.54 -7.85
CA LYS A 41 12.41 -16.93 -9.21
C LYS A 41 11.94 -15.68 -9.96
N TYR A 42 12.19 -15.62 -11.27
CA TYR A 42 11.70 -14.58 -12.14
C TYR A 42 10.79 -15.23 -13.18
N GLY A 43 9.52 -14.80 -13.18
CA GLY A 43 8.51 -15.28 -14.13
C GLY A 43 8.60 -14.55 -15.46
N ARG A 44 7.82 -15.06 -16.41
CA ARG A 44 7.54 -14.43 -17.71
C ARG A 44 6.03 -14.24 -17.84
N GLY A 45 5.60 -13.26 -18.58
CA GLY A 45 4.20 -12.92 -18.80
C GLY A 45 3.83 -11.55 -18.24
N ILE A 46 2.57 -11.19 -18.44
CA ILE A 46 2.03 -9.88 -18.07
C ILE A 46 1.38 -9.95 -16.68
N ILE A 47 1.51 -8.87 -15.93
CA ILE A 47 0.83 -8.66 -14.66
C ILE A 47 0.14 -7.30 -14.73
N GLY A 48 -1.19 -7.30 -14.61
CA GLY A 48 -1.98 -6.07 -14.38
C GLY A 48 -2.20 -5.86 -12.89
N ALA A 49 -2.00 -4.65 -12.38
CA ALA A 49 -2.17 -4.37 -10.95
C ALA A 49 -2.87 -3.04 -10.66
N ASP A 50 -3.97 -3.10 -9.93
CA ASP A 50 -4.63 -1.94 -9.33
C ASP A 50 -4.12 -1.71 -7.90
N ILE A 51 -3.46 -0.56 -7.69
CA ILE A 51 -2.83 -0.21 -6.42
C ILE A 51 -3.64 0.87 -5.73
N GLY A 52 -4.51 0.45 -4.81
CA GLY A 52 -5.31 1.34 -3.99
C GLY A 52 -4.53 1.99 -2.84
N THR A 53 -5.23 2.73 -1.98
CA THR A 53 -4.63 3.37 -0.80
C THR A 53 -4.29 2.39 0.33
N GLN A 54 -4.91 1.20 0.34
CA GLN A 54 -4.79 0.21 1.41
C GLN A 54 -4.61 -1.23 0.90
N THR A 55 -4.99 -1.49 -0.34
CA THR A 55 -5.02 -2.81 -0.96
C THR A 55 -4.31 -2.78 -2.30
N VAL A 56 -3.91 -3.94 -2.77
CA VAL A 56 -3.50 -4.20 -4.14
C VAL A 56 -4.27 -5.39 -4.68
N ALA A 57 -4.83 -5.23 -5.87
CA ALA A 57 -5.34 -6.33 -6.68
C ALA A 57 -4.36 -6.56 -7.85
N TYR A 58 -4.18 -7.80 -8.24
CA TYR A 58 -3.35 -8.13 -9.40
C TYR A 58 -3.88 -9.37 -10.13
N THR A 59 -3.64 -9.39 -11.43
CA THR A 59 -3.99 -10.48 -12.34
C THR A 59 -2.77 -10.84 -13.16
N SER A 60 -2.49 -12.14 -13.29
CA SER A 60 -1.41 -12.70 -14.11
C SER A 60 -1.89 -13.97 -14.82
N ASP A 61 -1.07 -14.51 -15.73
CA ASP A 61 -1.36 -15.76 -16.42
C ASP A 61 -1.61 -16.93 -15.44
N THR A 62 -0.94 -16.93 -14.30
CA THR A 62 -0.96 -18.05 -13.33
C THR A 62 -1.80 -17.79 -12.10
N GLU A 63 -1.88 -16.55 -11.62
CA GLU A 63 -2.46 -16.21 -10.32
C GLU A 63 -3.21 -14.89 -10.36
N VAL A 64 -4.28 -14.81 -9.60
CA VAL A 64 -4.94 -13.55 -9.24
C VAL A 64 -4.85 -13.31 -7.74
N GLY A 65 -4.79 -12.05 -7.32
CA GLY A 65 -4.67 -11.73 -5.91
C GLY A 65 -5.34 -10.43 -5.51
N LEU A 66 -5.82 -10.41 -4.28
CA LEU A 66 -6.39 -9.23 -3.62
C LEU A 66 -5.97 -9.23 -2.16
N LYS A 67 -5.14 -8.27 -1.77
CA LYS A 67 -4.56 -8.26 -0.43
C LYS A 67 -4.33 -6.87 0.13
N ASN A 68 -4.18 -6.79 1.45
CA ASN A 68 -3.80 -5.56 2.13
C ASN A 68 -2.32 -5.23 1.88
N LEU A 69 -2.04 -3.98 1.50
CA LEU A 69 -0.68 -3.50 1.34
C LEU A 69 0.09 -3.50 2.67
N SER A 70 1.37 -3.85 2.60
CA SER A 70 2.34 -3.70 3.70
C SER A 70 2.00 -4.50 4.97
N GLU A 71 1.22 -5.57 4.87
CA GLU A 71 0.93 -6.48 5.98
C GLU A 71 1.77 -7.75 5.87
N ARG A 72 2.57 -8.01 6.93
CA ARG A 72 3.34 -9.25 7.09
C ARG A 72 3.24 -9.71 8.53
N GLY A 73 2.54 -10.82 8.76
CA GLY A 73 2.43 -11.48 10.06
C GLY A 73 1.79 -10.69 11.21
N ARG A 74 1.77 -9.34 11.14
CA ARG A 74 1.13 -8.47 12.12
C ARG A 74 0.16 -7.52 11.46
N SER A 75 -1.06 -7.46 11.98
CA SER A 75 -2.05 -6.49 11.53
C SER A 75 -1.60 -5.05 11.84
N ILE A 76 -1.58 -4.19 10.83
CA ILE A 76 -1.35 -2.75 10.99
C ILE A 76 -2.35 -2.13 11.97
N GLN A 77 -3.59 -2.62 12.03
CA GLN A 77 -4.63 -2.13 12.93
C GLN A 77 -4.26 -2.31 14.41
N LYS A 78 -3.62 -3.43 14.78
CA LYS A 78 -3.11 -3.66 16.15
C LYS A 78 -2.02 -2.65 16.50
N SER A 79 -1.08 -2.40 15.60
CA SER A 79 -0.04 -1.38 15.77
C SER A 79 -0.61 0.02 15.90
N GLU A 80 -1.61 0.38 15.10
CA GLU A 80 -2.31 1.67 15.19
C GLU A 80 -3.04 1.88 16.52
N ARG A 81 -3.61 0.81 17.08
CA ARG A 81 -4.23 0.86 18.41
C ARG A 81 -3.19 1.18 19.47
N LEU A 82 -2.04 0.51 19.41
CA LEU A 82 -0.95 0.71 20.38
C LEU A 82 -0.33 2.11 20.26
N GLU A 83 -0.12 2.62 19.02
CA GLU A 83 0.30 4.00 18.80
C GLU A 83 -0.65 5.01 19.48
N ARG A 84 -1.97 4.82 19.32
CA ARG A 84 -2.97 5.70 19.95
C ARG A 84 -2.90 5.66 21.48
N ILE A 85 -2.64 4.49 22.07
CA ILE A 85 -2.47 4.34 23.50
C ILE A 85 -1.25 5.14 23.98
N TYR A 86 -0.10 4.99 23.31
CA TYR A 86 1.10 5.75 23.64
C TYR A 86 0.91 7.27 23.47
N TYR A 87 0.30 7.72 22.38
CA TYR A 87 0.04 9.15 22.18
C TYR A 87 -0.85 9.73 23.28
N ARG A 88 -1.93 9.04 23.67
CA ARG A 88 -2.81 9.50 24.75
C ARG A 88 -2.09 9.53 26.10
N ALA A 89 -1.27 8.54 26.39
CA ALA A 89 -0.51 8.48 27.64
C ALA A 89 0.57 9.58 27.69
N MET A 90 1.28 9.81 26.58
CA MET A 90 2.24 10.92 26.47
C MET A 90 1.56 12.29 26.59
N ASP A 91 0.39 12.48 25.97
CA ASP A 91 -0.34 13.73 26.06
C ASP A 91 -0.79 14.02 27.51
N ARG A 92 -1.36 13.03 28.21
CA ARG A 92 -1.71 13.15 29.63
C ARG A 92 -0.51 13.54 30.49
N SER A 93 0.62 12.82 30.32
CA SER A 93 1.85 13.10 31.07
C SER A 93 2.41 14.50 30.78
N ARG A 94 2.38 14.92 29.50
CA ARG A 94 2.83 16.26 29.09
C ARG A 94 1.95 17.36 29.67
N ARG A 95 0.62 17.18 29.71
CA ARG A 95 -0.34 18.13 30.32
C ARG A 95 -0.10 18.26 31.82
N ALA A 96 0.01 17.16 32.52
CA ALA A 96 0.27 17.14 33.95
C ALA A 96 1.58 17.84 34.34
N THR A 97 2.62 17.70 33.51
CA THR A 97 3.96 18.29 33.77
C THR A 97 4.03 19.76 33.37
N ASN A 98 3.14 20.26 32.49
CA ASN A 98 3.22 21.62 31.94
C ASN A 98 1.84 22.29 31.92
N PRO A 99 1.11 22.39 33.02
CA PRO A 99 -0.26 22.98 33.04
C PRO A 99 -0.26 24.43 32.55
N GLN A 100 0.82 25.18 32.80
CA GLN A 100 0.97 26.59 32.39
C GLN A 100 0.94 26.80 30.87
N ASN A 101 1.20 25.77 30.09
CA ASN A 101 1.22 25.85 28.61
C ASN A 101 -0.16 25.62 27.97
N TYR A 102 -1.19 25.39 28.77
CA TYR A 102 -2.55 25.08 28.29
C TYR A 102 -3.55 26.16 28.71
N ASN A 103 -4.56 26.39 27.89
CA ASN A 103 -5.74 27.17 28.22
C ASN A 103 -6.72 26.33 29.04
N GLU A 104 -7.73 26.94 29.62
CA GLU A 104 -8.81 26.27 30.40
C GLU A 104 -9.55 25.22 29.57
N ASP A 105 -9.78 25.50 28.28
CA ASP A 105 -10.37 24.57 27.31
C ASP A 105 -9.43 23.38 26.92
N GLY A 106 -8.24 23.30 27.51
CA GLY A 106 -7.24 22.28 27.24
C GLY A 106 -6.48 22.44 25.92
N THR A 107 -6.66 23.54 25.18
CA THR A 107 -5.85 23.86 24.00
C THR A 107 -4.47 24.40 24.40
N ILE A 108 -3.49 24.27 23.51
CA ILE A 108 -2.15 24.80 23.77
C ILE A 108 -2.15 26.31 23.53
N LYS A 109 -1.69 27.08 24.51
CA LYS A 109 -1.54 28.54 24.42
C LYS A 109 -0.72 28.93 23.16
N LYS A 110 -0.99 30.08 22.56
CA LYS A 110 -0.17 30.62 21.45
C LYS A 110 1.18 31.14 21.96
N GLY A 111 2.16 31.30 21.08
CA GLY A 111 3.48 31.85 21.37
C GLY A 111 4.56 30.81 21.76
N ARG A 112 5.77 31.28 22.10
CA ARG A 112 6.92 30.46 22.50
C ARG A 112 6.66 29.80 23.87
N LYS A 113 7.07 28.52 24.03
CA LYS A 113 6.86 27.75 25.26
C LYS A 113 8.07 26.90 25.59
N THR A 114 8.29 26.71 26.87
CA THR A 114 9.24 25.73 27.39
C THR A 114 8.50 24.49 27.81
N TRP A 115 8.97 23.32 27.37
CA TRP A 115 8.39 22.04 27.69
C TRP A 115 9.29 21.23 28.61
N ARG A 116 8.74 20.80 29.74
CA ARG A 116 9.37 19.82 30.63
C ARG A 116 8.76 18.44 30.37
N TYR A 117 9.59 17.41 30.40
CA TYR A 117 9.14 16.03 30.16
C TYR A 117 9.47 15.17 31.35
N SER A 118 8.46 14.55 31.95
CA SER A 118 8.64 13.58 33.04
C SER A 118 9.37 12.33 32.56
N ASN A 119 9.94 11.57 33.50
CA ASN A 119 10.57 10.28 33.18
C ASN A 119 9.55 9.30 32.56
N HIS A 120 8.28 9.37 33.00
CA HIS A 120 7.19 8.58 32.41
C HIS A 120 6.99 8.93 30.94
N TYR A 121 6.92 10.22 30.58
CA TYR A 121 6.83 10.68 29.20
C TYR A 121 8.01 10.17 28.35
N LYS A 122 9.24 10.29 28.85
CA LYS A 122 10.45 9.84 28.16
C LYS A 122 10.42 8.35 27.85
N LYS A 123 10.04 7.51 28.85
CA LYS A 123 9.85 6.05 28.66
C LYS A 123 8.78 5.70 27.64
N LEU A 124 7.64 6.42 27.63
CA LEU A 124 6.59 6.22 26.64
C LEU A 124 7.04 6.62 25.23
N LYS A 125 7.77 7.73 25.12
CA LYS A 125 8.34 8.20 23.83
C LYS A 125 9.33 7.18 23.26
N GLU A 126 10.15 6.57 24.08
CA GLU A 126 11.07 5.50 23.69
C GLU A 126 10.31 4.27 23.16
N LYS A 127 9.30 3.77 23.92
CA LYS A 127 8.44 2.67 23.47
C LYS A 127 7.73 2.97 22.17
N HIS A 128 7.22 4.20 22.00
CA HIS A 128 6.57 4.63 20.77
C HIS A 128 7.58 4.67 19.59
N SER A 129 8.77 5.19 19.81
CA SER A 129 9.83 5.24 18.77
C SER A 129 10.24 3.85 18.32
N GLU A 130 10.39 2.91 19.25
CA GLU A 130 10.69 1.51 18.95
C GLU A 130 9.55 0.84 18.17
N LEU A 131 8.28 1.09 18.53
CA LEU A 131 7.12 0.61 17.78
C LEU A 131 7.15 1.14 16.33
N CYS A 132 7.41 2.44 16.15
CA CYS A 132 7.50 3.04 14.82
C CYS A 132 8.64 2.41 14.00
N ARG A 133 9.80 2.16 14.62
CA ARG A 133 10.94 1.49 13.97
C ARG A 133 10.58 0.09 13.51
N ILE A 134 9.96 -0.72 14.37
CA ILE A 134 9.53 -2.09 14.04
C ILE A 134 8.49 -2.07 12.92
N ASN A 135 7.52 -1.15 12.98
CA ASN A 135 6.50 -1.01 11.94
C ASN A 135 7.11 -0.64 10.58
N ALA A 136 8.12 0.24 10.57
CA ALA A 136 8.82 0.61 9.34
C ALA A 136 9.58 -0.57 8.71
N ILE A 137 10.26 -1.37 9.54
CA ILE A 137 10.97 -2.58 9.09
C ILE A 137 9.98 -3.61 8.53
N ASN A 138 8.91 -3.91 9.28
CA ASN A 138 7.91 -4.91 8.85
C ASN A 138 7.24 -4.49 7.53
N ARG A 139 6.93 -3.20 7.38
CA ARG A 139 6.38 -2.65 6.14
C ARG A 139 7.33 -2.85 4.96
N GLN A 140 8.62 -2.51 5.13
CA GLN A 140 9.61 -2.68 4.07
C GLN A 140 9.81 -4.15 3.69
N LEU A 141 9.82 -5.06 4.68
CA LEU A 141 9.90 -6.50 4.44
C LEU A 141 8.69 -7.00 3.66
N ALA A 142 7.46 -6.56 4.04
CA ALA A 142 6.24 -6.93 3.33
C ALA A 142 6.26 -6.42 1.88
N ILE A 143 6.66 -5.16 1.66
CA ILE A 143 6.78 -4.58 0.32
C ILE A 143 7.78 -5.37 -0.55
N ASN A 144 8.94 -5.71 0.01
CA ASN A 144 9.96 -6.47 -0.72
C ASN A 144 9.49 -7.89 -1.05
N GLU A 145 8.77 -8.54 -0.13
CA GLU A 145 8.19 -9.88 -0.33
C GLU A 145 7.15 -9.84 -1.46
N ASP A 146 6.26 -8.85 -1.43
CA ASP A 146 5.25 -8.66 -2.47
C ASP A 146 5.87 -8.34 -3.83
N ALA A 147 6.89 -7.49 -3.89
CA ALA A 147 7.59 -7.17 -5.13
C ALA A 147 8.33 -8.40 -5.71
N ASN A 148 8.92 -9.25 -4.85
CA ASN A 148 9.53 -10.50 -5.28
C ASN A 148 8.49 -11.49 -5.79
N HIS A 149 7.35 -11.60 -5.10
CA HIS A 149 6.24 -12.46 -5.53
C HIS A 149 5.71 -12.03 -6.89
N LEU A 150 5.38 -10.74 -7.07
CA LEU A 150 4.91 -10.23 -8.36
C LEU A 150 5.94 -10.50 -9.47
N ARG A 151 7.24 -10.24 -9.22
CA ARG A 151 8.29 -10.53 -10.20
C ARG A 151 8.43 -12.03 -10.54
N SER A 152 7.99 -12.90 -9.65
CA SER A 152 7.95 -14.35 -9.93
C SER A 152 6.78 -14.78 -10.81
N LEU A 153 5.75 -13.93 -10.94
CA LEU A 153 4.57 -14.21 -11.76
C LEU A 153 4.75 -13.75 -13.22
N GLY A 154 5.58 -12.72 -13.46
CA GLY A 154 5.74 -12.18 -14.81
C GLY A 154 6.94 -11.25 -14.95
N ASP A 155 7.22 -10.79 -16.16
CA ASP A 155 8.29 -9.85 -16.50
C ASP A 155 7.79 -8.51 -17.05
N VAL A 156 6.48 -8.37 -17.33
CA VAL A 156 5.83 -7.12 -17.70
C VAL A 156 4.82 -6.75 -16.63
N PHE A 157 5.02 -5.61 -15.96
CA PHE A 157 4.13 -5.11 -14.91
C PHE A 157 3.42 -3.84 -15.39
N ILE A 158 2.09 -3.87 -15.40
CA ILE A 158 1.23 -2.79 -15.89
C ILE A 158 0.36 -2.28 -14.74
N THR A 159 0.37 -0.97 -14.50
CA THR A 159 -0.38 -0.35 -13.40
C THR A 159 -0.79 1.09 -13.72
N GLU A 160 -1.72 1.63 -12.91
CA GLU A 160 -2.07 3.04 -12.97
C GLU A 160 -0.95 3.94 -12.41
N PRO A 161 -0.89 5.23 -12.84
CA PRO A 161 0.09 6.20 -12.33
C PRO A 161 -0.03 6.46 -10.83
N LYS A 162 1.09 6.86 -10.21
CA LYS A 162 1.20 7.15 -8.76
C LYS A 162 0.34 8.35 -8.34
N ILE A 163 -0.80 8.12 -7.69
CA ILE A 163 -1.72 9.18 -7.24
C ILE A 163 -1.66 9.48 -5.74
N ALA A 164 -0.94 8.69 -4.95
CA ALA A 164 -0.93 8.81 -3.49
C ALA A 164 -0.56 10.21 -3.00
N GLY A 165 0.35 10.91 -3.68
CA GLY A 165 0.73 12.29 -3.37
C GLY A 165 -0.44 13.28 -3.50
N LYS A 166 -1.29 13.10 -4.51
CA LYS A 166 -2.50 13.92 -4.70
C LYS A 166 -3.52 13.66 -3.58
N LEU A 167 -3.71 12.40 -3.18
CA LEU A 167 -4.64 11.99 -2.11
C LEU A 167 -4.18 12.43 -0.70
N MET A 168 -2.90 12.68 -0.49
CA MET A 168 -2.35 13.18 0.78
C MET A 168 -2.56 14.67 0.99
N LYS A 169 -2.88 15.43 -0.04
CA LYS A 169 -3.08 16.89 0.07
C LYS A 169 -4.23 17.20 1.03
N ARG A 170 -4.04 18.27 1.81
CA ARG A 170 -5.08 18.81 2.69
C ARG A 170 -6.11 19.55 1.84
N ALA A 171 -7.40 19.28 2.06
CA ALA A 171 -8.46 20.07 1.43
C ALA A 171 -8.33 21.54 1.81
N LYS A 172 -8.46 22.45 0.85
CA LYS A 172 -8.41 23.91 1.07
C LYS A 172 -9.64 24.36 1.86
N GLU A 173 -10.80 23.89 1.46
CA GLU A 173 -12.09 24.28 2.05
C GLU A 173 -12.50 23.40 3.22
N THR A 174 -13.28 23.98 4.12
CA THR A 174 -13.95 23.27 5.21
C THR A 174 -15.33 22.87 4.72
N THR A 175 -15.60 21.56 4.66
CA THR A 175 -16.89 21.00 4.24
C THR A 175 -17.57 20.31 5.41
N VAL A 176 -18.91 20.26 5.38
CA VAL A 176 -19.74 19.58 6.38
C VAL A 176 -20.32 18.31 5.75
N ASN A 177 -20.42 17.23 6.51
CA ASN A 177 -21.04 15.99 6.04
C ASN A 177 -22.58 16.05 6.21
N SER A 178 -23.26 15.00 5.71
CA SER A 178 -24.73 14.87 5.82
C SER A 178 -25.28 14.86 7.26
N LYS A 179 -24.42 14.68 8.26
CA LYS A 179 -24.75 14.69 9.71
C LYS A 179 -24.37 16.02 10.39
N GLY A 180 -24.11 17.10 9.64
CA GLY A 180 -23.72 18.39 10.18
C GLY A 180 -22.33 18.49 10.80
N LYS A 181 -21.49 17.43 10.70
CA LYS A 181 -20.14 17.43 11.27
C LYS A 181 -19.10 17.90 10.26
N ILE A 182 -18.15 18.70 10.73
CA ILE A 182 -17.00 19.15 9.90
C ILE A 182 -16.17 17.97 9.43
N ASN A 183 -15.95 17.88 8.12
CA ASN A 183 -15.11 16.89 7.51
C ASN A 183 -13.63 17.09 7.83
N LYS A 184 -12.89 16.01 8.01
CA LYS A 184 -11.44 16.08 8.18
C LYS A 184 -10.79 16.57 6.89
N LYS A 185 -9.97 17.62 6.96
CA LYS A 185 -9.23 18.15 5.81
C LYS A 185 -8.21 17.17 5.22
N LYS A 186 -7.73 16.17 5.99
CA LYS A 186 -6.88 15.06 5.51
C LYS A 186 -7.67 13.76 5.63
N ARG A 187 -8.10 13.18 4.51
CA ARG A 187 -8.94 11.97 4.48
C ARG A 187 -8.10 10.68 4.49
N PHE A 188 -7.07 10.59 3.64
CA PHE A 188 -6.32 9.35 3.39
C PHE A 188 -4.93 9.31 4.04
N GLY A 189 -4.47 10.40 4.66
CA GLY A 189 -3.08 10.52 5.13
C GLY A 189 -2.61 9.41 6.08
N LYS A 190 -3.50 8.86 6.92
CA LYS A 190 -3.17 7.76 7.84
C LYS A 190 -3.01 6.44 7.10
N SER A 191 -3.93 6.10 6.19
CA SER A 191 -3.87 4.89 5.39
C SER A 191 -2.61 4.88 4.53
N ILE A 192 -2.36 5.97 3.81
CA ILE A 192 -1.19 6.12 2.94
C ILE A 192 0.12 6.05 3.75
N LYS A 193 0.20 6.71 4.91
CA LYS A 193 1.37 6.61 5.81
C LYS A 193 1.66 5.17 6.22
N ASN A 194 0.63 4.43 6.61
CA ASN A 194 0.79 3.10 7.18
C ASN A 194 0.96 2.02 6.12
N ARG A 195 0.29 2.16 4.98
CA ARG A 195 0.29 1.18 3.87
C ARG A 195 1.33 1.46 2.81
N CYS A 196 1.80 2.71 2.70
CA CYS A 196 2.87 3.15 1.80
C CYS A 196 2.69 2.71 0.33
N PRO A 197 1.53 2.97 -0.32
CA PRO A 197 1.28 2.51 -1.69
C PRO A 197 2.32 3.02 -2.71
N SER A 198 2.76 4.29 -2.60
CA SER A 198 3.82 4.82 -3.47
C SER A 198 5.18 4.16 -3.24
N GLY A 199 5.50 3.78 -1.99
CA GLY A 199 6.72 3.03 -1.68
C GLY A 199 6.65 1.60 -2.23
N PHE A 200 5.49 0.95 -2.16
CA PHE A 200 5.24 -0.33 -2.79
C PHE A 200 5.46 -0.23 -4.31
N GLN A 201 4.80 0.72 -4.97
CA GLN A 201 4.90 0.93 -6.41
C GLN A 201 6.33 1.22 -6.86
N ALA A 202 7.06 2.09 -6.13
CA ALA A 202 8.47 2.38 -6.43
C ALA A 202 9.38 1.15 -6.25
N THR A 203 9.13 0.31 -5.24
CA THR A 203 9.92 -0.92 -5.02
C THR A 203 9.64 -1.96 -6.11
N VAL A 204 8.38 -2.10 -6.56
CA VAL A 204 8.03 -2.96 -7.69
C VAL A 204 8.70 -2.46 -8.97
N GLU A 205 8.59 -1.17 -9.28
CA GLU A 205 9.23 -0.54 -10.44
C GLU A 205 10.76 -0.81 -10.46
N GLU A 206 11.43 -0.53 -9.34
CA GLU A 206 12.87 -0.79 -9.19
C GLU A 206 13.19 -2.28 -9.39
N LYS A 207 12.37 -3.15 -8.79
CA LYS A 207 12.57 -4.60 -8.91
C LYS A 207 12.47 -5.08 -10.35
N PHE A 208 11.45 -4.68 -11.09
CA PHE A 208 11.30 -5.06 -12.49
C PHE A 208 12.46 -4.53 -13.34
N LYS A 209 12.78 -3.23 -13.23
CA LYS A 209 13.89 -2.62 -13.97
C LYS A 209 15.25 -3.27 -13.70
N THR A 210 15.53 -3.59 -12.43
CA THR A 210 16.84 -4.17 -12.05
C THR A 210 16.98 -5.65 -12.36
N THR A 211 15.87 -6.35 -12.58
CA THR A 211 15.87 -7.80 -12.89
C THR A 211 15.53 -8.12 -14.35
N GLY A 212 15.61 -7.12 -15.25
CA GLY A 212 15.38 -7.29 -16.67
C GLY A 212 13.91 -7.40 -17.09
N GLY A 213 12.99 -7.02 -16.21
CA GLY A 213 11.56 -6.89 -16.53
C GLY A 213 11.22 -5.46 -17.00
N THR A 214 9.97 -5.29 -17.43
CA THR A 214 9.40 -4.04 -17.92
C THR A 214 8.34 -3.53 -16.93
N TYR A 215 8.35 -2.23 -16.65
CA TYR A 215 7.36 -1.57 -15.81
C TYR A 215 6.66 -0.49 -16.63
N ILE A 216 5.32 -0.53 -16.70
CA ILE A 216 4.49 0.32 -17.53
C ILE A 216 3.44 1.00 -16.64
N GLU A 217 3.39 2.34 -16.69
CA GLU A 217 2.27 3.11 -16.16
C GLU A 217 1.33 3.46 -17.33
N VAL A 218 0.05 3.11 -17.20
CA VAL A 218 -0.95 3.48 -18.22
C VAL A 218 -1.19 4.99 -18.23
N PRO A 219 -1.68 5.57 -19.33
CA PRO A 219 -2.04 6.99 -19.38
C PRO A 219 -3.05 7.40 -18.31
N ASN A 220 -3.03 8.69 -17.90
CA ASN A 220 -3.94 9.19 -16.84
C ASN A 220 -5.44 9.16 -17.25
N ASP A 221 -5.73 9.12 -18.51
CA ASP A 221 -7.07 9.03 -19.10
C ASP A 221 -7.55 7.59 -19.29
N TYR A 222 -6.69 6.60 -19.05
CA TYR A 222 -7.06 5.19 -19.01
C TYR A 222 -8.01 4.92 -17.83
N ARG A 223 -9.23 4.48 -18.15
CA ARG A 223 -10.31 4.33 -17.16
C ARG A 223 -10.65 2.87 -16.91
N ALA A 224 -9.66 2.05 -16.51
CA ALA A 224 -9.85 0.62 -16.25
C ALA A 224 -11.09 0.34 -15.37
N SER A 225 -11.28 1.07 -14.28
CA SER A 225 -12.40 0.83 -13.35
C SER A 225 -13.80 1.16 -13.92
N GLN A 226 -13.90 1.71 -15.13
CA GLN A 226 -15.18 2.10 -15.75
C GLN A 226 -15.52 1.29 -17.00
N TYR A 227 -14.53 0.66 -17.63
CA TYR A 227 -14.78 -0.14 -18.84
C TYR A 227 -15.48 -1.45 -18.52
N ASP A 228 -16.42 -1.83 -19.37
CA ASP A 228 -17.12 -3.12 -19.34
C ASP A 228 -16.87 -3.83 -20.67
N HIS A 229 -16.04 -4.88 -20.65
CA HIS A 229 -15.65 -5.60 -21.86
C HIS A 229 -16.79 -6.38 -22.49
N THR A 230 -17.85 -6.71 -21.71
CA THR A 230 -19.01 -7.42 -22.24
C THR A 230 -19.88 -6.53 -23.12
N ALA A 231 -20.07 -5.28 -22.72
CA ALA A 231 -20.83 -4.27 -23.46
C ALA A 231 -19.98 -3.41 -24.40
N ASP A 232 -18.64 -3.48 -24.31
CA ASP A 232 -17.71 -2.58 -25.01
C ASP A 232 -17.97 -1.11 -24.72
N ASP A 233 -18.27 -0.77 -23.47
CA ASP A 233 -18.65 0.59 -23.07
C ASP A 233 -18.03 1.01 -21.71
N TYR A 234 -18.00 2.33 -21.48
CA TYR A 234 -17.51 2.94 -20.24
C TYR A 234 -18.67 3.31 -19.31
N ILE A 235 -18.93 2.48 -18.33
CA ILE A 235 -20.01 2.65 -17.36
C ILE A 235 -19.49 3.25 -16.06
N LYS A 236 -19.93 4.48 -15.73
CA LYS A 236 -19.53 5.15 -14.49
C LYS A 236 -20.17 4.48 -13.28
N LYS A 237 -19.33 3.92 -12.40
CA LYS A 237 -19.75 3.24 -11.17
C LYS A 237 -19.48 4.13 -9.94
N LYS A 238 -20.28 3.97 -8.86
CA LYS A 238 -20.03 4.70 -7.61
C LYS A 238 -18.79 4.16 -6.92
N LEU A 239 -18.03 5.03 -6.24
CA LEU A 239 -16.84 4.62 -5.48
C LEU A 239 -17.16 3.69 -4.30
N SER A 240 -18.40 3.68 -3.82
CA SER A 240 -18.89 2.78 -2.77
C SER A 240 -19.12 1.36 -3.24
N ASP A 241 -19.35 1.16 -4.55
CA ASP A 241 -19.69 -0.13 -5.11
C ASP A 241 -18.39 -0.95 -5.28
N ARG A 242 -18.21 -1.90 -4.37
CA ARG A 242 -17.02 -2.75 -4.32
C ARG A 242 -17.21 -4.08 -5.04
N MET A 243 -18.45 -4.52 -5.11
CA MET A 243 -18.93 -5.63 -5.93
C MET A 243 -19.98 -5.05 -6.87
N TYR A 244 -19.95 -5.38 -8.13
CA TYR A 244 -20.97 -4.94 -9.09
C TYR A 244 -21.15 -5.95 -10.22
N HIS A 245 -22.27 -5.85 -10.93
CA HIS A 245 -22.55 -6.69 -12.08
C HIS A 245 -22.04 -6.02 -13.37
N LEU A 246 -21.41 -6.80 -14.23
CA LEU A 246 -21.17 -6.45 -15.63
C LEU A 246 -22.48 -6.45 -16.39
N SER A 247 -22.48 -6.00 -17.63
CA SER A 247 -23.69 -5.89 -18.46
C SER A 247 -24.31 -7.24 -18.79
N ASP A 248 -23.52 -8.31 -18.77
CA ASP A 248 -24.00 -9.70 -18.93
C ASP A 248 -24.55 -10.32 -17.61
N GLY A 249 -24.53 -9.57 -16.50
CA GLY A 249 -24.98 -10.01 -15.19
C GLY A 249 -23.89 -10.65 -14.32
N THR A 250 -22.68 -10.83 -14.80
CA THR A 250 -21.57 -11.42 -14.04
C THR A 250 -21.14 -10.52 -12.87
N LEU A 251 -21.11 -11.04 -11.64
CA LEU A 251 -20.71 -10.31 -10.44
C LEU A 251 -19.21 -10.32 -10.29
N VAL A 252 -18.57 -9.14 -10.26
CA VAL A 252 -17.11 -8.99 -10.13
C VAL A 252 -16.72 -8.13 -8.94
N GLN A 253 -15.55 -8.41 -8.36
CA GLN A 253 -14.92 -7.52 -7.38
C GLN A 253 -14.19 -6.40 -8.13
N ARG A 254 -14.45 -5.16 -7.76
CA ARG A 254 -14.05 -3.96 -8.47
C ARG A 254 -12.54 -3.83 -8.70
N ASP A 255 -11.76 -3.96 -7.63
CA ASP A 255 -10.31 -3.70 -7.68
C ASP A 255 -9.62 -4.85 -8.45
N TRP A 256 -10.14 -6.10 -8.32
CA TRP A 256 -9.68 -7.21 -9.14
C TRP A 256 -10.02 -6.99 -10.62
N TYR A 257 -11.25 -6.59 -10.94
CA TYR A 257 -11.64 -6.38 -12.34
C TYR A 257 -10.80 -5.25 -12.98
N SER A 258 -10.49 -4.17 -12.23
CA SER A 258 -9.56 -3.15 -12.71
C SER A 258 -8.16 -3.74 -13.00
N SER A 259 -7.68 -4.67 -12.16
CA SER A 259 -6.40 -5.34 -12.40
C SER A 259 -6.43 -6.27 -13.61
N PHE A 260 -7.57 -6.92 -13.87
CA PHE A 260 -7.80 -7.73 -15.06
C PHE A 260 -7.77 -6.89 -16.33
N LEU A 261 -8.41 -5.72 -16.34
CA LEU A 261 -8.36 -4.82 -17.48
C LEU A 261 -6.96 -4.24 -17.72
N LEU A 262 -6.16 -4.01 -16.66
CA LEU A 262 -4.76 -3.66 -16.76
C LEU A 262 -3.92 -4.83 -17.31
N TYR A 263 -4.24 -6.08 -16.96
CA TYR A 263 -3.62 -7.26 -17.53
C TYR A 263 -3.91 -7.42 -19.03
N CYS A 264 -5.10 -6.98 -19.49
CA CYS A 264 -5.50 -6.98 -20.88
C CYS A 264 -5.12 -5.67 -21.62
N TYR A 265 -4.34 -4.78 -21.01
CA TYR A 265 -3.89 -3.56 -21.65
C TYR A 265 -2.81 -3.85 -22.69
N ASP A 266 -3.06 -3.42 -23.95
CA ASP A 266 -2.03 -3.43 -24.98
C ASP A 266 -1.19 -2.15 -24.89
N TYR A 267 0.03 -2.27 -24.45
CA TYR A 267 0.96 -1.15 -24.28
C TYR A 267 1.51 -0.60 -25.62
N ARG A 268 1.31 -1.31 -26.74
CA ARG A 268 1.71 -0.86 -28.08
C ARG A 268 0.67 0.08 -28.65
N THR A 269 -0.60 -0.31 -28.63
CA THR A 269 -1.73 0.51 -29.07
C THR A 269 -2.19 1.51 -28.02
N ARG A 270 -1.78 1.34 -26.75
CA ARG A 270 -2.19 2.11 -25.56
C ARG A 270 -3.69 2.06 -25.28
N ASN A 271 -4.34 0.96 -25.62
CA ASN A 271 -5.76 0.71 -25.43
C ASN A 271 -6.03 -0.61 -24.72
N ILE A 272 -7.27 -0.81 -24.31
CA ILE A 272 -7.74 -2.12 -23.84
C ILE A 272 -7.82 -3.05 -25.07
N ASP A 273 -7.22 -4.23 -24.93
CA ASP A 273 -7.40 -5.31 -25.88
C ASP A 273 -8.66 -6.10 -25.49
N ARG A 274 -9.78 -5.79 -26.15
CA ARG A 274 -11.07 -6.42 -25.89
C ARG A 274 -11.07 -7.90 -26.23
N ASP A 275 -10.45 -8.30 -27.32
CA ASP A 275 -10.41 -9.72 -27.73
C ASP A 275 -9.67 -10.55 -26.67
N ARG A 276 -8.58 -9.99 -26.12
CA ARG A 276 -7.89 -10.58 -24.99
C ARG A 276 -8.76 -10.60 -23.72
N CYS A 277 -9.54 -9.55 -23.45
CA CYS A 277 -10.48 -9.57 -22.35
C CYS A 277 -11.46 -10.73 -22.47
N ILE A 278 -12.08 -10.92 -23.65
CA ILE A 278 -13.03 -11.98 -23.91
C ILE A 278 -12.37 -13.37 -23.77
N SER A 279 -11.19 -13.56 -24.36
CA SER A 279 -10.50 -14.86 -24.34
C SER A 279 -9.96 -15.30 -22.97
N GLU A 280 -9.53 -14.34 -22.12
CA GLU A 280 -8.91 -14.64 -20.82
C GLU A 280 -9.86 -14.49 -19.63
N PHE A 281 -11.05 -13.88 -19.84
CA PHE A 281 -11.96 -13.56 -18.73
C PHE A 281 -12.34 -14.75 -17.90
N GLU A 282 -12.91 -15.80 -18.53
CA GLU A 282 -13.42 -16.98 -17.81
C GLU A 282 -12.34 -17.64 -16.95
N LYS A 283 -11.14 -17.79 -17.49
CA LYS A 283 -9.99 -18.37 -16.79
C LYS A 283 -9.54 -17.53 -15.60
N CYS A 284 -9.55 -16.19 -15.74
CA CYS A 284 -9.19 -15.26 -14.66
C CYS A 284 -10.30 -15.16 -13.62
N TYR A 285 -11.57 -15.19 -14.05
CA TYR A 285 -12.74 -15.14 -13.20
C TYR A 285 -12.85 -16.37 -12.29
N SER A 286 -12.65 -17.57 -12.82
CA SER A 286 -12.60 -18.80 -12.00
C SER A 286 -11.53 -18.71 -10.89
N LYS A 287 -10.38 -18.08 -11.16
CA LYS A 287 -9.36 -17.85 -10.13
C LYS A 287 -9.78 -16.79 -9.11
N GLU A 288 -10.54 -15.77 -9.53
CA GLU A 288 -11.09 -14.76 -8.62
C GLU A 288 -12.13 -15.37 -7.68
N GLU A 289 -13.03 -16.20 -8.18
CA GLU A 289 -14.01 -16.92 -7.36
C GLU A 289 -13.33 -17.80 -6.32
N ALA A 290 -12.32 -18.57 -6.73
CA ALA A 290 -11.50 -19.37 -5.81
C ALA A 290 -10.75 -18.51 -4.77
N LEU A 291 -10.28 -17.33 -5.15
CA LEU A 291 -9.65 -16.37 -4.24
C LEU A 291 -10.66 -15.83 -3.22
N ILE A 292 -11.84 -15.42 -3.66
CA ILE A 292 -12.92 -14.92 -2.78
C ILE A 292 -13.33 -16.01 -1.78
N GLU A 293 -13.51 -17.24 -2.24
CA GLU A 293 -13.86 -18.37 -1.36
C GLU A 293 -12.74 -18.64 -0.34
N ARG A 294 -11.50 -18.65 -0.75
CA ARG A 294 -10.33 -18.75 0.16
C ARG A 294 -10.30 -17.63 1.20
N ILE A 295 -10.62 -16.39 0.80
CA ILE A 295 -10.70 -15.24 1.70
C ILE A 295 -11.79 -15.44 2.76
N LYS A 296 -12.97 -15.93 2.36
CA LYS A 296 -14.10 -16.22 3.26
C LYS A 296 -13.77 -17.35 4.22
N THR A 297 -13.35 -18.50 3.70
CA THR A 297 -13.02 -19.71 4.47
C THR A 297 -11.94 -19.46 5.52
N ASN A 298 -10.86 -18.76 5.13
CA ASN A 298 -9.76 -18.44 6.05
C ASN A 298 -10.00 -17.16 6.88
N ARG A 299 -11.18 -16.56 6.79
CA ARG A 299 -11.56 -15.32 7.50
C ARG A 299 -10.54 -14.19 7.32
N ILE A 300 -9.98 -14.05 6.12
CA ILE A 300 -8.97 -13.04 5.79
C ILE A 300 -9.66 -11.69 5.58
N LYS A 301 -9.42 -10.73 6.47
CA LYS A 301 -9.98 -9.39 6.33
C LYS A 301 -9.22 -8.56 5.29
N VAL A 302 -9.77 -8.42 4.10
CA VAL A 302 -9.29 -7.50 3.08
C VAL A 302 -10.06 -6.18 3.17
N LEU A 303 -9.34 -5.09 3.36
CA LEU A 303 -9.94 -3.76 3.57
C LEU A 303 -10.59 -3.24 2.29
N ASN A 304 -11.77 -2.65 2.41
CA ASN A 304 -12.52 -2.05 1.30
C ASN A 304 -12.80 -2.99 0.11
N SER A 305 -12.70 -4.30 0.27
CA SER A 305 -12.93 -5.26 -0.81
C SER A 305 -14.41 -5.48 -1.14
N GLY A 306 -15.31 -5.17 -0.20
CA GLY A 306 -16.73 -5.57 -0.32
C GLY A 306 -16.99 -7.02 0.04
N ILE A 307 -15.96 -7.85 0.22
CA ILE A 307 -16.09 -9.25 0.59
C ILE A 307 -16.52 -9.33 2.07
N ARG A 308 -17.70 -9.91 2.32
CA ARG A 308 -18.19 -10.14 3.67
C ARG A 308 -17.61 -11.46 4.20
N ILE A 309 -17.06 -11.41 5.40
CA ILE A 309 -16.58 -12.57 6.14
C ILE A 309 -17.66 -12.87 7.18
N ALA A 310 -18.18 -14.06 7.16
CA ALA A 310 -19.19 -14.53 8.14
C ALA A 310 -18.55 -14.64 9.55
#